data_5d74873eee4da1c905f408205916fa2c
#
_entry.id   5d74873eee4da1c905f408205916fa2c
#
_cell.length_a   1.000
_cell.length_b   1.000
_cell.length_c   1.000
_cell.angle_alpha   90.00
_cell.angle_beta   90.00
_cell.angle_gamma   90.00
#
_symmetry.space_group_name_H-M   'P 1'
#
loop_
_entity.id
_entity.type
_entity.pdbx_description
1 polymer ?
#
loop_
_entity_poly.entity_id
_entity_poly.type
_entity_poly.pdbx_seq_one_letter_code
_entity_poly.pdbx_strand_id
1 'polypeptide(L)'
;MKNYLTLKNLGWLLTAIVTFMLGMSGLSKIFGADEAVANFTAMNLLPYMALVGVMEVAGVIALCIPRTSIYGAVVLSSVMSGAVAIHLSLMGGAGMLAPIVFGLTAWTAHCLRTYTK
;
A
#
# COMPACT_ATOMS: atom_id res chain seq x y z
N MET A 1 -28.44 12.62 11.66
CA MET A 1 -27.81 12.79 11.42
C MET A 1 -27.28 12.30 10.85
N LYS A 2 -27.22 12.49 10.62
CA LYS A 2 -26.76 12.02 10.21
C LYS A 2 -25.63 11.56 10.20
N ASN A 3 -25.31 10.84 9.91
CA ASN A 3 -24.17 10.01 10.17
C ASN A 3 -23.24 9.96 9.00
N TYR A 4 -22.58 11.08 8.79
CA TYR A 4 -21.55 11.15 7.76
C TYR A 4 -20.33 10.33 8.15
N LEU A 5 -20.15 10.13 9.46
CA LEU A 5 -19.01 9.39 9.99
C LEU A 5 -19.41 7.97 10.38
N THR A 6 -19.86 7.20 9.41
CA THR A 6 -20.10 5.78 9.61
C THR A 6 -18.79 5.02 9.48
N LEU A 7 -18.75 3.79 9.99
CA LEU A 7 -17.57 2.95 9.83
C LEU A 7 -17.28 2.68 8.35
N LYS A 8 -18.32 2.56 7.55
CA LYS A 8 -18.13 2.37 6.12
C LYS A 8 -17.51 3.59 5.47
N ASN A 9 -17.94 4.79 5.86
CA ASN A 9 -17.34 6.02 5.34
C ASN A 9 -15.90 6.16 5.79
N LEU A 10 -15.58 5.76 7.02
CA LEU A 10 -14.20 5.73 7.49
C LEU A 10 -13.36 4.79 6.62
N GLY A 11 -13.93 3.63 6.25
CA GLY A 11 -13.24 2.71 5.35
C GLY A 11 -12.92 3.33 4.01
N TRP A 12 -13.85 4.11 3.44
CA TRP A 12 -13.59 4.81 2.18
C TRP A 12 -12.54 5.90 2.34
N LEU A 13 -12.55 6.62 3.48
CA LEU A 13 -11.53 7.62 3.75
C LEU A 13 -10.15 6.97 3.82
N LEU A 14 -10.02 5.85 4.52
CA LEU A 14 -8.76 5.13 4.60
C LEU A 14 -8.32 4.63 3.23
N THR A 15 -9.28 4.17 2.41
CA THR A 15 -8.98 3.77 1.04
C THR A 15 -8.40 4.93 0.23
N ALA A 16 -8.99 6.12 0.38
CA ALA A 16 -8.48 7.30 -0.33
C ALA A 16 -7.05 7.63 0.10
N ILE A 17 -6.77 7.56 1.39
CA ILE A 17 -5.43 7.85 1.91
C ILE A 17 -4.42 6.83 1.38
N VAL A 18 -4.73 5.53 1.47
CA VAL A 18 -3.84 4.49 0.97
C VAL A 18 -3.64 4.61 -0.53
N THR A 19 -4.72 4.88 -1.27
CA THR A 19 -4.64 5.03 -2.72
C THR A 19 -3.71 6.17 -3.10
N PHE A 20 -3.83 7.31 -2.43
CA PHE A 20 -2.95 8.44 -2.73
C PHE A 20 -1.50 8.10 -2.39
N MET A 21 -1.25 7.60 -1.19
CA MET A 21 0.13 7.37 -0.73
C MET A 21 0.81 6.25 -1.52
N LEU A 22 0.16 5.10 -1.64
CA LEU A 22 0.77 3.96 -2.32
C LEU A 22 0.69 4.09 -3.84
N GLY A 23 -0.34 4.76 -4.36
CA GLY A 23 -0.42 5.04 -5.79
C GLY A 23 0.73 5.94 -6.23
N MET A 24 1.00 7.00 -5.49
CA MET A 24 2.14 7.87 -5.81
C MET A 24 3.46 7.13 -5.65
N SER A 25 3.59 6.32 -4.61
CA SER A 25 4.78 5.50 -4.41
C SER A 25 4.99 4.54 -5.59
N GLY A 26 3.94 3.85 -6.01
CA GLY A 26 4.01 2.92 -7.13
C GLY A 26 4.39 3.61 -8.43
N LEU A 27 3.77 4.76 -8.71
CA LEU A 27 4.08 5.53 -9.92
C LEU A 27 5.53 6.01 -9.92
N SER A 28 6.03 6.46 -8.78
CA SER A 28 7.43 6.90 -8.71
C SER A 28 8.39 5.75 -9.00
N LYS A 29 8.04 4.53 -8.62
CA LYS A 29 8.85 3.35 -8.92
C LYS A 29 8.79 2.99 -10.41
N ILE A 30 7.61 3.11 -11.03
CA ILE A 30 7.43 2.81 -12.45
C ILE A 30 8.20 3.82 -13.30
N PHE A 31 8.13 5.10 -12.95
CA PHE A 31 8.76 6.15 -13.73
C PHE A 31 10.22 6.40 -13.36
N GLY A 32 10.74 5.70 -12.34
CA GLY A 32 12.15 5.80 -11.99
C GLY A 32 12.54 7.10 -11.33
N ALA A 33 11.70 7.60 -10.39
CA ALA A 33 12.04 8.80 -9.64
C ALA A 33 13.38 8.62 -8.90
N ASP A 34 14.16 9.68 -8.82
CA ASP A 34 15.53 9.58 -8.27
C ASP A 34 15.57 8.99 -6.86
N GLU A 35 14.62 9.38 -6.01
CA GLU A 35 14.58 8.87 -4.65
C GLU A 35 14.26 7.38 -4.63
N ALA A 36 13.33 6.93 -5.47
CA ALA A 36 12.99 5.52 -5.56
C ALA A 36 14.17 4.70 -6.07
N VAL A 37 14.88 5.22 -7.09
CA VAL A 37 16.08 4.56 -7.62
C VAL A 37 17.14 4.42 -6.54
N ALA A 38 17.37 5.48 -5.77
CA ALA A 38 18.36 5.44 -4.70
C ALA A 38 17.98 4.40 -3.64
N ASN A 39 16.71 4.34 -3.25
CA ASN A 39 16.26 3.39 -2.24
C ASN A 39 16.39 1.95 -2.71
N PHE A 40 15.97 1.67 -3.94
CA PHE A 40 16.05 0.30 -4.46
C PHE A 40 17.47 -0.13 -4.76
N THR A 41 18.34 0.81 -5.14
CA THR A 41 19.76 0.51 -5.29
C THR A 41 20.36 0.12 -3.94
N ALA A 42 20.02 0.84 -2.87
CA ALA A 42 20.51 0.52 -1.53
C ALA A 42 20.03 -0.84 -1.05
N MET A 43 18.87 -1.28 -1.50
CA MET A 43 18.32 -2.58 -1.13
C MET A 43 18.75 -3.71 -2.07
N ASN A 44 19.55 -3.41 -3.10
CA ASN A 44 19.94 -4.37 -4.14
C ASN A 44 18.74 -4.94 -4.90
N LEU A 45 17.70 -4.14 -5.05
CA LEU A 45 16.45 -4.57 -5.70
C LEU A 45 16.09 -3.71 -6.90
N LEU A 46 17.04 -2.92 -7.42
CA LEU A 46 16.77 -2.01 -8.52
C LEU A 46 16.11 -2.70 -9.74
N PRO A 47 16.54 -3.91 -10.16
CA PRO A 47 15.90 -4.56 -11.32
C PRO A 47 14.42 -4.88 -11.10
N TYR A 48 13.96 -4.92 -9.86
CA TYR A 48 12.58 -5.26 -9.54
C TYR A 48 11.73 -4.05 -9.17
N MET A 49 12.30 -2.84 -9.25
CA MET A 49 11.60 -1.63 -8.82
C MET A 49 10.30 -1.40 -9.59
N ALA A 50 10.35 -1.53 -10.91
CA ALA A 50 9.15 -1.34 -11.73
C ALA A 50 8.09 -2.39 -11.42
N LEU A 51 8.50 -3.63 -11.18
CA LEU A 51 7.56 -4.70 -10.83
C LEU A 51 6.83 -4.37 -9.52
N VAL A 52 7.57 -3.95 -8.51
CA VAL A 52 6.97 -3.56 -7.23
C VAL A 52 6.01 -2.39 -7.43
N GLY A 53 6.40 -1.41 -8.24
CA GLY A 53 5.54 -0.28 -8.55
C GLY A 53 4.24 -0.70 -9.21
N VAL A 54 4.32 -1.60 -10.19
CA VAL A 54 3.12 -2.11 -10.86
C VAL A 54 2.21 -2.85 -9.87
N MET A 55 2.79 -3.65 -8.97
CA MET A 55 2.01 -4.34 -7.96
C MET A 55 1.31 -3.37 -7.02
N GLU A 56 1.98 -2.30 -6.62
CA GLU A 56 1.35 -1.30 -5.76
C GLU A 56 0.19 -0.61 -6.46
N VAL A 57 0.39 -0.18 -7.71
CA VAL A 57 -0.66 0.50 -8.47
C VAL A 57 -1.85 -0.44 -8.72
N ALA A 58 -1.56 -1.67 -9.14
CA ALA A 58 -2.62 -2.65 -9.36
C ALA A 58 -3.37 -2.95 -8.06
N GLY A 59 -2.64 -3.02 -6.94
CA GLY A 59 -3.24 -3.26 -5.63
C GLY A 59 -4.18 -2.14 -5.21
N VAL A 60 -3.78 -0.87 -5.40
CA VAL A 60 -4.67 0.24 -5.01
C VAL A 60 -5.89 0.32 -5.93
N ILE A 61 -5.73 0.03 -7.22
CA ILE A 61 -6.87 -0.01 -8.13
C ILE A 61 -7.86 -1.09 -7.68
N ALA A 62 -7.36 -2.29 -7.39
CA ALA A 62 -8.20 -3.39 -6.93
C ALA A 62 -8.88 -3.07 -5.60
N LEU A 63 -8.16 -2.39 -4.69
CA LEU A 63 -8.73 -2.01 -3.41
C LEU A 63 -9.88 -1.03 -3.58
N CYS A 64 -9.79 -0.12 -4.54
CA CYS A 64 -10.84 0.88 -4.78
C CYS A 64 -12.11 0.27 -5.34
N ILE A 65 -12.02 -0.84 -6.06
CA ILE A 65 -13.17 -1.47 -6.68
C ILE A 65 -13.77 -2.48 -5.69
N PRO A 66 -15.04 -2.31 -5.28
CA PRO A 66 -15.61 -3.19 -4.24
C PRO A 66 -15.53 -4.68 -4.54
N ARG A 67 -15.67 -5.07 -5.81
CA ARG A 67 -15.64 -6.49 -6.17
C ARG A 67 -14.27 -7.13 -6.01
N THR A 68 -13.21 -6.33 -6.09
CA THR A 68 -11.83 -6.84 -6.06
C THR A 68 -11.06 -6.31 -4.86
N SER A 69 -11.72 -5.65 -3.91
CA SER A 69 -11.01 -5.00 -2.82
C SER A 69 -10.22 -5.98 -1.95
N ILE A 70 -10.72 -7.20 -1.77
CA ILE A 70 -9.97 -8.18 -0.99
C ILE A 70 -8.66 -8.55 -1.68
N TYR A 71 -8.67 -8.66 -3.02
CA TYR A 71 -7.43 -8.94 -3.75
C TYR A 71 -6.46 -7.78 -3.65
N GLY A 72 -7.00 -6.55 -3.66
CA GLY A 72 -6.16 -5.37 -3.44
C GLY A 72 -5.49 -5.40 -2.08
N ALA A 73 -6.25 -5.72 -1.03
CA ALA A 73 -5.71 -5.82 0.31
C ALA A 73 -4.63 -6.90 0.39
N VAL A 74 -4.85 -8.06 -0.24
CA VAL A 74 -3.87 -9.14 -0.26
C VAL A 74 -2.58 -8.70 -0.96
N VAL A 75 -2.71 -8.10 -2.15
CA VAL A 75 -1.54 -7.67 -2.91
C VAL A 75 -0.76 -6.60 -2.14
N LEU A 76 -1.45 -5.59 -1.63
CA LEU A 76 -0.78 -4.50 -0.92
C LEU A 76 -0.12 -4.98 0.37
N SER A 77 -0.79 -5.85 1.12
CA SER A 77 -0.18 -6.37 2.34
C SER A 77 1.01 -7.28 2.03
N SER A 78 0.96 -8.01 0.92
CA SER A 78 2.10 -8.84 0.51
C SER A 78 3.30 -7.99 0.16
N VAL A 79 3.10 -6.92 -0.62
CA VAL A 79 4.18 -5.98 -0.95
C VAL A 79 4.72 -5.33 0.31
N MET A 80 3.85 -4.89 1.20
CA MET A 80 4.28 -4.24 2.44
C MET A 80 5.00 -5.21 3.37
N SER A 81 4.58 -6.47 3.42
CA SER A 81 5.28 -7.49 4.20
C SER A 81 6.70 -7.72 3.69
N GLY A 82 6.86 -7.75 2.35
CA GLY A 82 8.18 -7.82 1.75
C GLY A 82 9.04 -6.62 2.12
N ALA A 83 8.44 -5.43 2.12
CA ALA A 83 9.15 -4.22 2.51
C ALA A 83 9.58 -4.27 3.97
N VAL A 84 8.75 -4.81 4.86
CA VAL A 84 9.12 -4.99 6.26
C VAL A 84 10.34 -5.90 6.38
N ALA A 85 10.31 -7.04 5.67
CA ALA A 85 11.43 -7.99 5.71
C ALA A 85 12.73 -7.35 5.23
N ILE A 86 12.67 -6.56 4.17
CA ILE A 86 13.84 -5.85 3.63
C ILE A 86 14.37 -4.84 4.64
N HIS A 87 13.48 -4.06 5.25
CA HIS A 87 13.91 -3.08 6.25
C HIS A 87 14.55 -3.75 7.47
N LEU A 88 14.01 -4.90 7.88
CA LEU A 88 14.59 -5.65 8.99
C LEU A 88 15.95 -6.22 8.65
N SER A 89 16.10 -6.82 7.47
CA SER A 89 17.32 -7.55 7.13
C SER A 89 18.44 -6.65 6.64
N LEU A 90 18.13 -5.58 5.92
CA LEU A 90 19.15 -4.73 5.32
C LEU A 90 19.33 -3.38 6.00
N MET A 91 18.31 -2.91 6.71
CA MET A 91 18.31 -1.57 7.29
C MET A 91 18.17 -1.56 8.81
N GLY A 92 18.27 -2.74 9.44
CA GLY A 92 18.18 -2.84 10.90
C GLY A 92 16.84 -2.38 11.46
N GLY A 93 15.78 -2.46 10.66
CA GLY A 93 14.45 -2.05 11.09
C GLY A 93 14.11 -0.60 10.81
N ALA A 94 15.07 0.18 10.29
CA ALA A 94 14.81 1.60 10.00
C ALA A 94 13.73 1.73 8.92
N GLY A 95 12.73 2.55 9.19
CA GLY A 95 11.66 2.82 8.22
C GLY A 95 10.62 1.73 8.07
N MET A 96 10.63 0.68 8.90
CA MET A 96 9.70 -0.41 8.72
C MET A 96 8.28 -0.10 9.18
N LEU A 97 8.08 0.98 9.94
CA LEU A 97 6.74 1.35 10.41
C LEU A 97 5.81 1.73 9.26
N ALA A 98 6.33 2.43 8.24
CA ALA A 98 5.49 2.87 7.13
C ALA A 98 4.82 1.69 6.40
N PRO A 99 5.56 0.65 5.97
CA PRO A 99 4.89 -0.48 5.32
C PRO A 99 3.95 -1.25 6.24
N ILE A 100 4.26 -1.34 7.54
CA ILE A 100 3.34 -1.98 8.49
C ILE A 100 2.02 -1.20 8.53
N VAL A 101 2.11 0.12 8.69
CA VAL A 101 0.92 0.96 8.77
C VAL A 101 0.10 0.88 7.49
N PHE A 102 0.74 0.96 6.32
CA PHE A 102 0.01 0.90 5.06
C PHE A 102 -0.66 -0.46 4.84
N GLY A 103 0.01 -1.55 5.17
CA GLY A 103 -0.58 -2.87 5.05
C GLY A 103 -1.80 -3.05 5.95
N LEU A 104 -1.68 -2.64 7.21
CA LEU A 104 -2.80 -2.71 8.16
C LEU A 104 -3.94 -1.78 7.73
N THR A 105 -3.61 -0.59 7.22
CA THR A 105 -4.62 0.35 6.78
C THR A 105 -5.40 -0.18 5.59
N ALA A 106 -4.72 -0.84 4.64
CA ALA A 106 -5.40 -1.43 3.48
C ALA A 106 -6.41 -2.49 3.92
N TRP A 107 -6.02 -3.36 4.84
CA TRP A 107 -6.94 -4.38 5.37
C TRP A 107 -8.08 -3.75 6.17
N THR A 108 -7.77 -2.76 7.00
CA THR A 108 -8.80 -2.07 7.79
C THR A 108 -9.80 -1.39 6.86
N ALA A 109 -9.31 -0.73 5.82
CA ALA A 109 -10.19 -0.07 4.85
C ALA A 109 -11.12 -1.07 4.19
N HIS A 110 -10.58 -2.21 3.75
CA HIS A 110 -11.40 -3.26 3.13
C HIS A 110 -12.46 -3.77 4.11
N CYS A 111 -12.06 -4.09 5.33
CA CYS A 111 -12.97 -4.65 6.32
C CYS A 111 -14.08 -3.67 6.69
N LEU A 112 -13.75 -2.40 6.90
CA LEU A 112 -14.75 -1.41 7.26
C LEU A 112 -15.77 -1.20 6.16
N ARG A 113 -15.34 -1.27 4.91
CA ARG A 113 -16.24 -1.09 3.77
C ARG A 113 -17.11 -2.32 3.53
N THR A 114 -16.62 -3.50 3.89
CA THR A 114 -17.26 -4.76 3.54
C THR A 114 -18.17 -5.27 4.65
N TYR A 115 -17.74 -5.15 5.89
CA TYR A 115 -18.42 -5.81 7.02
C TYR A 115 -19.19 -4.85 7.91
N THR A 116 -19.31 -3.58 7.52
CA THR A 116 -20.09 -2.60 8.28
C THR A 116 -21.19 -2.01 7.42
N LYS A 117 -22.16 -1.36 8.07
CA LYS A 117 -23.28 -0.73 7.37
C LYS A 117 -23.24 0.78 7.45
#